data_1357936d1b5f2567da0f706f7e874169
#
_entry.id   1357936d1b5f2567da0f706f7e874169
#
_cell.length_a   1.000
_cell.length_b   1.000
_cell.length_c   1.000
_cell.angle_alpha   90.00
_cell.angle_beta   90.00
_cell.angle_gamma   90.00
#
_symmetry.space_group_name_H-M   'P 1'
#
loop_
_entity.id
_entity.type
_entity.pdbx_description
1 polymer ?
#
loop_
_entity_poly.entity_id
_entity_poly.type
_entity_poly.pdbx_seq_one_letter_code
_entity_poly.pdbx_strand_id
1 'polypeptide(L)'
;MKNIFKTMLPILAMAACVWASCSDDKDDPTPGKPALPTIAVSEPALSADNAKAVVTVTPSEETEKWYWKCEPKGQSAAAYTAVTGKEEAKLEIPIDMDVTYTLTAYAENETGKSKEVSKEFTFKSEDVMTELVEFEVKNLSAFSMDVVVKKSAKCAKYVIGATPKGYMGTNLET
;
A
#
# COMPACT_ATOMS: atom_id res chain seq x y z
N MET A 1 -18.51 23.06 40.30
CA MET A 1 -18.83 21.66 40.12
C MET A 1 -18.24 21.27 38.79
N LYS A 2 -17.04 20.85 38.74
CA LYS A 2 -16.41 19.51 38.73
C LYS A 2 -17.19 18.52 37.82
N ASN A 3 -16.66 18.22 36.62
CA ASN A 3 -16.50 16.85 36.16
C ASN A 3 -15.43 16.77 35.06
N ILE A 4 -14.35 16.16 35.44
CA ILE A 4 -13.21 15.75 34.63
C ILE A 4 -13.57 14.40 34.05
N PHE A 5 -13.79 14.32 32.71
CA PHE A 5 -13.82 13.02 32.02
C PHE A 5 -12.44 12.69 31.49
N LYS A 6 -11.75 11.84 32.24
CA LYS A 6 -10.56 11.12 31.77
C LYS A 6 -11.04 10.02 30.81
N THR A 7 -10.87 10.18 29.53
CA THR A 7 -10.96 9.10 28.56
C THR A 7 -9.65 8.33 28.55
N MET A 8 -9.65 7.20 29.22
CA MET A 8 -8.63 6.13 29.08
C MET A 8 -8.72 5.53 27.67
N LEU A 9 -7.63 5.65 26.92
CA LEU A 9 -7.39 4.86 25.71
C LEU A 9 -7.05 3.42 26.12
N PRO A 10 -7.72 2.38 25.64
CA PRO A 10 -7.24 1.02 25.81
C PRO A 10 -6.14 0.77 24.79
N ILE A 11 -4.94 0.55 25.29
CA ILE A 11 -3.83 -0.03 24.53
C ILE A 11 -4.22 -1.48 24.24
N LEU A 12 -4.58 -1.76 23.00
CA LEU A 12 -4.83 -3.12 22.54
C LEU A 12 -3.48 -3.80 22.28
N ALA A 13 -2.98 -4.48 23.29
CA ALA A 13 -1.84 -5.39 23.14
C ALA A 13 -2.31 -6.59 22.30
N MET A 14 -1.95 -6.62 21.03
CA MET A 14 -2.07 -7.82 20.21
C MET A 14 -1.00 -8.82 20.67
N ALA A 15 -1.42 -9.77 21.49
CA ALA A 15 -0.64 -10.96 21.79
C ALA A 15 -0.50 -11.79 20.52
N ALA A 16 0.69 -11.79 19.91
CA ALA A 16 1.06 -12.74 18.88
C ALA A 16 1.06 -14.14 19.49
N CYS A 17 0.06 -14.95 19.17
CA CYS A 17 0.09 -16.38 19.45
C CYS A 17 1.17 -17.03 18.60
N VAL A 18 2.32 -17.25 19.19
CA VAL A 18 3.36 -18.12 18.66
C VAL A 18 2.83 -19.55 18.78
N TRP A 19 2.35 -20.10 17.68
CA TRP A 19 2.10 -21.54 17.59
C TRP A 19 3.46 -22.22 17.45
N ALA A 20 3.97 -22.71 18.58
CA ALA A 20 5.08 -23.63 18.62
C ALA A 20 4.63 -24.95 17.98
N SER A 21 4.90 -25.13 16.70
CA SER A 21 4.92 -26.45 16.08
C SER A 21 6.19 -27.15 16.57
N CYS A 22 6.05 -28.05 17.52
CA CYS A 22 7.10 -29.01 17.84
C CYS A 22 7.25 -29.97 16.66
N SER A 23 8.21 -29.75 15.80
CA SER A 23 8.86 -30.80 15.04
C SER A 23 10.23 -30.99 15.67
N ASP A 24 10.46 -32.23 16.10
CA ASP A 24 11.59 -32.73 16.82
C ASP A 24 12.78 -32.89 15.85
N ASP A 25 13.40 -31.78 15.48
CA ASP A 25 14.72 -31.73 14.88
C ASP A 25 15.63 -30.98 15.84
N LYS A 26 16.45 -31.75 16.54
CA LYS A 26 17.52 -31.28 17.42
C LYS A 26 18.63 -30.67 16.56
N ASP A 27 18.44 -29.50 16.04
CA ASP A 27 19.52 -28.59 15.69
C ASP A 27 19.89 -27.82 16.98
N ASP A 28 20.79 -28.42 17.72
CA ASP A 28 21.48 -27.80 18.86
C ASP A 28 22.12 -26.49 18.32
N PRO A 29 21.73 -25.29 18.81
CA PRO A 29 22.27 -24.05 18.30
C PRO A 29 23.77 -24.06 18.57
N THR A 30 24.57 -24.17 17.51
CA THR A 30 26.03 -24.04 17.60
C THR A 30 26.32 -22.69 18.27
N PRO A 31 27.00 -22.67 19.43
CA PRO A 31 27.25 -21.43 20.17
C PRO A 31 28.01 -20.44 19.28
N GLY A 32 27.40 -19.30 18.95
CA GLY A 32 28.02 -18.21 18.21
C GLY A 32 27.42 -17.90 16.85
N LYS A 33 26.48 -18.71 16.34
CA LYS A 33 25.82 -18.40 15.06
C LYS A 33 24.52 -17.61 15.29
N PRO A 34 24.28 -16.49 14.56
CA PRO A 34 23.06 -15.73 14.73
C PRO A 34 21.80 -16.54 14.35
N ALA A 35 20.67 -16.21 14.92
CA ALA A 35 19.40 -16.80 14.55
C ALA A 35 19.08 -16.51 13.07
N LEU A 36 18.21 -17.31 12.47
CA LEU A 36 17.68 -17.02 11.14
C LEU A 36 16.94 -15.68 11.15
N PRO A 37 17.15 -14.83 10.15
CA PRO A 37 16.48 -13.53 10.08
C PRO A 37 14.99 -13.72 9.80
N THR A 38 14.21 -12.70 10.12
CA THR A 38 12.80 -12.59 9.73
C THR A 38 12.55 -11.26 9.03
N ILE A 39 11.45 -11.18 8.29
CA ILE A 39 11.06 -9.95 7.60
C ILE A 39 9.55 -9.78 7.71
N ALA A 40 9.10 -8.57 8.00
CA ALA A 40 7.70 -8.18 7.98
C ALA A 40 7.45 -7.17 6.86
N VAL A 41 6.29 -7.26 6.23
CA VAL A 41 5.84 -6.37 5.15
C VAL A 41 4.46 -5.86 5.52
N SER A 42 4.30 -4.53 5.57
CA SER A 42 3.00 -3.89 5.84
C SER A 42 1.98 -4.17 4.73
N GLU A 43 0.72 -3.88 4.99
CA GLU A 43 -0.27 -3.79 3.92
C GLU A 43 0.10 -2.62 3.00
N PRO A 44 0.05 -2.81 1.66
CA PRO A 44 0.29 -1.76 0.69
C PRO A 44 -0.77 -0.66 0.79
N ALA A 45 -0.34 0.60 0.79
CA ALA A 45 -1.21 1.77 0.77
C ALA A 45 -0.98 2.56 -0.53
N LEU A 46 -2.03 3.19 -1.05
CA LEU A 46 -1.91 4.05 -2.21
C LEU A 46 -1.27 5.38 -1.82
N SER A 47 -0.32 5.86 -2.63
CA SER A 47 0.29 7.20 -2.46
C SER A 47 -0.73 8.31 -2.71
N ALA A 48 -0.44 9.51 -2.20
CA ALA A 48 -1.35 10.66 -2.34
C ALA A 48 -1.57 11.11 -3.79
N ASP A 49 -0.62 10.83 -4.68
CA ASP A 49 -0.70 11.09 -6.12
C ASP A 49 -1.32 9.93 -6.92
N ASN A 50 -1.72 8.85 -6.24
CA ASN A 50 -2.30 7.64 -6.82
C ASN A 50 -1.41 6.92 -7.86
N ALA A 51 -0.12 7.19 -7.87
CA ALA A 51 0.82 6.64 -8.85
C ALA A 51 1.70 5.51 -8.30
N LYS A 52 1.69 5.30 -6.98
CA LYS A 52 2.59 4.36 -6.32
C LYS A 52 1.89 3.58 -5.21
N ALA A 53 2.30 2.35 -5.01
CA ALA A 53 2.06 1.61 -3.78
C ALA A 53 3.16 1.95 -2.75
N VAL A 54 2.76 2.25 -1.54
CA VAL A 54 3.64 2.55 -0.42
C VAL A 54 3.60 1.38 0.55
N VAL A 55 4.76 0.78 0.82
CA VAL A 55 4.91 -0.40 1.68
C VAL A 55 6.07 -0.20 2.63
N THR A 56 5.86 -0.51 3.90
CA THR A 56 6.94 -0.55 4.90
C THR A 56 7.45 -1.97 5.05
N VAL A 57 8.75 -2.13 4.95
CA VAL A 57 9.46 -3.40 5.16
C VAL A 57 10.30 -3.29 6.42
N THR A 58 10.11 -4.22 7.36
CA THR A 58 10.79 -4.24 8.65
C THR A 58 11.55 -5.55 8.79
N PRO A 59 12.86 -5.57 8.49
CA PRO A 59 13.73 -6.72 8.76
C PRO A 59 14.00 -6.89 10.26
N SER A 60 14.33 -8.10 10.72
CA SER A 60 14.76 -8.34 12.11
C SER A 60 16.20 -7.88 12.35
N GLU A 61 16.59 -7.80 13.62
CA GLU A 61 17.94 -7.41 14.06
C GLU A 61 19.06 -8.34 13.53
N GLU A 62 18.74 -9.59 13.24
CA GLU A 62 19.68 -10.58 12.72
C GLU A 62 19.89 -10.48 11.21
N THR A 63 19.19 -9.53 10.53
CA THR A 63 19.27 -9.36 9.08
C THR A 63 20.56 -8.64 8.68
N GLU A 64 21.29 -9.19 7.73
CA GLU A 64 22.41 -8.54 7.07
C GLU A 64 21.99 -7.90 5.76
N LYS A 65 21.17 -8.61 5.00
CA LYS A 65 20.62 -8.18 3.72
C LYS A 65 19.18 -8.66 3.60
N TRP A 66 18.40 -7.93 2.85
CA TRP A 66 17.07 -8.37 2.45
C TRP A 66 16.83 -8.05 0.99
N TYR A 67 15.86 -8.74 0.42
CA TYR A 67 15.58 -8.71 -1.01
C TYR A 67 14.09 -8.56 -1.21
N TRP A 68 13.72 -7.82 -2.23
CA TRP A 68 12.34 -7.65 -2.61
C TRP A 68 12.16 -7.56 -4.11
N LYS A 69 10.99 -7.94 -4.60
CA LYS A 69 10.53 -7.71 -5.96
C LYS A 69 9.04 -7.44 -5.95
N CYS A 70 8.58 -6.69 -6.92
CA CYS A 70 7.15 -6.50 -7.17
C CYS A 70 6.88 -6.64 -8.67
N GLU A 71 5.88 -7.41 -9.00
CA GLU A 71 5.55 -7.71 -10.39
C GLU A 71 4.03 -7.84 -10.58
N PRO A 72 3.49 -7.52 -11.77
CA PRO A 72 2.11 -7.82 -12.09
C PRO A 72 1.84 -9.31 -11.96
N LYS A 73 0.69 -9.68 -11.40
CA LYS A 73 0.30 -11.08 -11.20
C LYS A 73 0.31 -11.86 -12.52
N GLY A 74 0.97 -13.02 -12.50
CA GLY A 74 1.13 -13.87 -13.68
C GLY A 74 2.35 -13.54 -14.54
N GLN A 75 3.11 -12.52 -14.19
CA GLN A 75 4.45 -12.27 -14.73
C GLN A 75 5.50 -12.74 -13.73
N SER A 76 6.64 -13.19 -14.22
CA SER A 76 7.73 -13.66 -13.34
C SER A 76 9.10 -13.23 -13.87
N ALA A 77 9.18 -11.99 -14.37
CA ALA A 77 10.38 -11.44 -14.99
C ALA A 77 11.17 -10.48 -14.08
N ALA A 78 10.59 -10.03 -12.95
CA ALA A 78 11.27 -9.09 -12.09
C ALA A 78 12.42 -9.75 -11.31
N ALA A 79 13.61 -9.17 -11.38
CA ALA A 79 14.73 -9.55 -10.53
C ALA A 79 14.54 -9.00 -9.10
N TYR A 80 15.10 -9.69 -8.12
CA TYR A 80 15.12 -9.19 -6.75
C TYR A 80 16.04 -7.98 -6.64
N THR A 81 15.57 -6.94 -5.97
CA THR A 81 16.40 -5.80 -5.54
C THR A 81 16.96 -6.10 -4.16
N ALA A 82 18.29 -6.03 -4.03
CA ALA A 82 18.98 -6.26 -2.76
C ALA A 82 19.10 -4.95 -1.98
N VAL A 83 18.87 -5.02 -0.67
CA VAL A 83 19.05 -3.93 0.30
C VAL A 83 19.95 -4.45 1.42
N THR A 84 20.99 -3.68 1.78
CA THR A 84 21.92 -4.03 2.86
C THR A 84 21.47 -3.36 4.15
N GLY A 85 21.53 -4.10 5.25
CA GLY A 85 21.18 -3.62 6.58
C GLY A 85 19.83 -4.13 7.07
N LYS A 86 19.52 -3.77 8.31
CA LYS A 86 18.34 -4.20 9.08
C LYS A 86 17.35 -3.09 9.35
N GLU A 87 17.63 -1.89 8.85
CA GLU A 87 16.77 -0.73 9.06
C GLU A 87 15.44 -0.88 8.34
N GLU A 88 14.39 -0.38 8.97
CA GLU A 88 13.08 -0.27 8.36
C GLU A 88 13.16 0.59 7.09
N ALA A 89 12.55 0.13 6.02
CA ALA A 89 12.53 0.83 4.74
C ALA A 89 11.11 1.04 4.23
N LYS A 90 10.84 2.24 3.72
CA LYS A 90 9.63 2.58 3.01
C LYS A 90 9.87 2.44 1.52
N LEU A 91 9.18 1.50 0.88
CA LEU A 91 9.21 1.30 -0.56
C LEU A 91 8.10 2.13 -1.22
N GLU A 92 8.45 2.83 -2.28
CA GLU A 92 7.50 3.51 -3.17
C GLU A 92 7.57 2.84 -4.55
N ILE A 93 6.62 2.01 -4.85
CA ILE A 93 6.59 1.13 -6.02
C ILE A 93 5.64 1.72 -7.05
N PRO A 94 6.11 2.14 -8.24
CA PRO A 94 5.23 2.58 -9.33
C PRO A 94 4.24 1.47 -9.70
N ILE A 95 2.97 1.84 -9.88
CA ILE A 95 1.90 0.91 -10.20
C ILE A 95 0.96 1.51 -11.24
N ASP A 96 0.26 0.64 -11.95
CA ASP A 96 -0.90 0.97 -12.74
C ASP A 96 -2.16 0.59 -11.97
N MET A 97 -3.20 1.41 -12.06
CA MET A 97 -4.50 1.13 -11.46
C MET A 97 -5.15 -0.08 -12.14
N ASP A 98 -6.00 -0.80 -11.41
CA ASP A 98 -6.73 -1.98 -11.86
C ASP A 98 -5.84 -3.20 -12.22
N VAL A 99 -4.53 -3.10 -11.95
CA VAL A 99 -3.57 -4.20 -12.08
C VAL A 99 -3.33 -4.84 -10.72
N THR A 100 -3.36 -6.16 -10.67
CA THR A 100 -2.98 -6.91 -9.46
C THR A 100 -1.48 -7.12 -9.46
N TYR A 101 -0.83 -6.77 -8.37
CA TYR A 101 0.61 -6.95 -8.15
C TYR A 101 0.87 -7.98 -7.07
N THR A 102 2.02 -8.63 -7.16
CA THR A 102 2.57 -9.48 -6.10
C THR A 102 3.91 -8.90 -5.66
N LEU A 103 3.98 -8.48 -4.40
CA LEU A 103 5.21 -8.08 -3.73
C LEU A 103 5.73 -9.27 -2.94
N THR A 104 7.00 -9.63 -3.15
CA THR A 104 7.68 -10.71 -2.42
C THR A 104 8.94 -10.18 -1.79
N ALA A 105 9.21 -10.55 -0.54
CA ALA A 105 10.44 -10.17 0.18
C ALA A 105 10.97 -11.31 1.05
N TYR A 106 12.28 -11.36 1.25
CA TYR A 106 12.95 -12.24 2.21
C TYR A 106 14.21 -11.58 2.74
N ALA A 107 14.66 -12.02 3.91
CA ALA A 107 15.89 -11.58 4.56
C ALA A 107 16.95 -12.69 4.54
N GLU A 108 18.22 -12.31 4.69
CA GLU A 108 19.37 -13.23 4.67
C GLU A 108 20.44 -12.77 5.66
N ASN A 109 21.11 -13.73 6.30
CA ASN A 109 22.33 -13.55 7.06
C ASN A 109 23.24 -14.76 6.84
N GLU A 110 24.38 -14.84 7.57
CA GLU A 110 25.33 -15.96 7.46
C GLU A 110 24.72 -17.32 7.86
N THR A 111 23.61 -17.33 8.62
CA THR A 111 22.90 -18.56 9.01
C THR A 111 22.03 -19.08 7.89
N GLY A 112 21.46 -18.20 7.07
CA GLY A 112 20.63 -18.58 5.94
C GLY A 112 19.58 -17.52 5.58
N LYS A 113 18.57 -17.97 4.85
CA LYS A 113 17.46 -17.15 4.37
C LYS A 113 16.22 -17.30 5.24
N SER A 114 15.50 -16.21 5.44
CA SER A 114 14.16 -16.24 6.03
C SER A 114 13.16 -16.97 5.12
N LYS A 115 11.99 -17.26 5.67
CA LYS A 115 10.83 -17.58 4.86
C LYS A 115 10.46 -16.35 4.01
N GLU A 116 10.04 -16.58 2.77
CA GLU A 116 9.49 -15.53 1.90
C GLU A 116 8.14 -15.03 2.43
N VAL A 117 7.97 -13.71 2.43
CA VAL A 117 6.69 -13.04 2.68
C VAL A 117 6.17 -12.50 1.36
N SER A 118 4.93 -12.83 1.03
CA SER A 118 4.28 -12.39 -0.21
C SER A 118 2.98 -11.66 0.09
N LYS A 119 2.73 -10.54 -0.61
CA LYS A 119 1.52 -9.73 -0.52
C LYS A 119 0.97 -9.49 -1.91
N GLU A 120 -0.30 -9.86 -2.14
CA GLU A 120 -1.03 -9.46 -3.35
C GLU A 120 -1.88 -8.23 -3.06
N PHE A 121 -1.90 -7.28 -4.01
CA PHE A 121 -2.71 -6.08 -3.89
C PHE A 121 -3.16 -5.55 -5.26
N THR A 122 -4.27 -4.81 -5.25
CA THR A 122 -4.83 -4.13 -6.41
C THR A 122 -5.46 -2.83 -5.93
N PHE A 123 -5.13 -1.71 -6.57
CA PHE A 123 -5.83 -0.45 -6.36
C PHE A 123 -6.77 -0.20 -7.53
N LYS A 124 -8.03 0.08 -7.23
CA LYS A 124 -9.07 0.27 -8.23
C LYS A 124 -9.19 1.73 -8.63
N SER A 125 -9.24 2.01 -9.92
CA SER A 125 -9.45 3.38 -10.43
C SER A 125 -10.79 3.95 -9.99
N GLU A 126 -11.83 3.13 -9.88
CA GLU A 126 -13.15 3.53 -9.39
C GLU A 126 -13.12 4.03 -7.94
N ASP A 127 -12.31 3.41 -7.05
CA ASP A 127 -12.18 3.83 -5.65
C ASP A 127 -11.55 5.22 -5.50
N VAL A 128 -10.75 5.62 -6.48
CA VAL A 128 -10.10 6.93 -6.52
C VAL A 128 -10.99 7.98 -7.13
N MET A 129 -11.71 7.65 -8.20
CA MET A 129 -12.53 8.60 -8.95
C MET A 129 -13.79 9.03 -8.20
N THR A 130 -14.42 8.14 -7.43
CA THR A 130 -15.65 8.44 -6.69
C THR A 130 -15.46 9.47 -5.57
N GLU A 131 -14.23 9.69 -5.11
CA GLU A 131 -13.94 10.64 -4.04
C GLU A 131 -13.44 12.02 -4.52
N LEU A 132 -13.20 12.22 -5.83
CA LEU A 132 -12.51 13.42 -6.30
C LEU A 132 -13.45 14.62 -6.48
N VAL A 133 -14.60 14.44 -7.11
CA VAL A 133 -15.50 15.54 -7.45
C VAL A 133 -16.96 15.07 -7.45
N GLU A 134 -17.81 15.83 -6.77
CA GLU A 134 -19.26 15.66 -6.75
C GLU A 134 -19.92 16.82 -7.48
N PHE A 135 -20.90 16.55 -8.35
CA PHE A 135 -21.65 17.55 -9.10
C PHE A 135 -23.10 17.60 -8.68
N GLU A 136 -23.61 18.78 -8.47
CA GLU A 136 -25.02 19.05 -8.27
C GLU A 136 -25.50 20.12 -9.24
N VAL A 137 -26.53 19.83 -10.04
CA VAL A 137 -27.15 20.81 -10.93
C VAL A 137 -28.36 21.44 -10.24
N LYS A 138 -28.37 22.77 -10.15
CA LYS A 138 -29.45 23.59 -9.56
C LYS A 138 -29.99 24.59 -10.60
N ASN A 139 -31.17 25.11 -10.32
CA ASN A 139 -31.77 26.21 -11.07
C ASN A 139 -31.77 25.99 -12.59
N LEU A 140 -32.05 24.75 -13.02
CA LEU A 140 -32.12 24.41 -14.43
C LEU A 140 -33.24 25.16 -15.13
N SER A 141 -32.92 25.95 -16.15
CA SER A 141 -33.86 26.66 -17.01
C SER A 141 -33.58 26.35 -18.49
N ALA A 142 -34.36 26.91 -19.38
CA ALA A 142 -34.15 26.76 -20.82
C ALA A 142 -32.81 27.37 -21.32
N PHE A 143 -32.23 28.32 -20.56
CA PHE A 143 -31.08 29.12 -21.00
C PHE A 143 -29.93 29.12 -19.99
N SER A 144 -30.13 28.59 -18.78
CA SER A 144 -29.11 28.59 -17.73
C SER A 144 -29.26 27.41 -16.77
N MET A 145 -28.17 27.05 -16.15
CA MET A 145 -28.12 26.13 -15.04
C MET A 145 -26.98 26.52 -14.10
N ASP A 146 -27.16 26.26 -12.82
CA ASP A 146 -26.08 26.38 -11.84
C ASP A 146 -25.47 25.01 -11.61
N VAL A 147 -24.15 24.89 -11.74
CA VAL A 147 -23.41 23.67 -11.42
C VAL A 147 -22.60 23.90 -10.15
N VAL A 148 -23.00 23.23 -9.09
CA VAL A 148 -22.23 23.23 -7.83
C VAL A 148 -21.25 22.08 -7.87
N VAL A 149 -19.95 22.40 -7.75
CA VAL A 149 -18.88 21.42 -7.73
C VAL A 149 -18.29 21.36 -6.33
N LYS A 150 -18.36 20.18 -5.73
CA LYS A 150 -17.68 19.90 -4.47
C LYS A 150 -16.46 19.04 -4.78
N LYS A 151 -15.28 19.56 -4.52
CA LYS A 151 -14.05 18.80 -4.68
C LYS A 151 -13.60 18.24 -3.34
N SER A 152 -13.05 17.03 -3.35
CA SER A 152 -12.39 16.46 -2.18
C SER A 152 -11.03 17.14 -1.94
N ALA A 153 -10.46 16.96 -0.73
CA ALA A 153 -9.12 17.43 -0.42
C ALA A 153 -8.02 16.78 -1.29
N LYS A 154 -8.30 15.61 -1.85
CA LYS A 154 -7.40 14.86 -2.74
C LYS A 154 -7.41 15.40 -4.18
N CYS A 155 -8.42 16.17 -4.57
CA CYS A 155 -8.54 16.73 -5.92
C CYS A 155 -7.69 17.99 -6.06
N ALA A 156 -6.55 17.89 -6.72
CA ALA A 156 -5.66 19.03 -6.97
C ALA A 156 -6.23 19.98 -8.04
N LYS A 157 -6.75 19.43 -9.13
CA LYS A 157 -7.32 20.19 -10.27
C LYS A 157 -8.52 19.43 -10.84
N TYR A 158 -9.46 20.18 -11.41
CA TYR A 158 -10.56 19.61 -12.20
C TYR A 158 -10.90 20.56 -13.35
N VAL A 159 -11.50 20.01 -14.41
CA VAL A 159 -11.99 20.75 -15.56
C VAL A 159 -13.47 20.45 -15.71
N ILE A 160 -14.27 21.47 -15.93
CA ILE A 160 -15.71 21.33 -16.24
C ILE A 160 -15.93 21.67 -17.70
N GLY A 161 -16.58 20.77 -18.43
CA GLY A 161 -17.06 20.99 -19.76
C GLY A 161 -18.56 20.77 -19.82
N ALA A 162 -19.28 21.61 -20.56
CA ALA A 162 -20.69 21.41 -20.91
C ALA A 162 -20.82 21.33 -22.41
N THR A 163 -21.40 20.24 -22.93
CA THR A 163 -21.66 20.06 -24.36
C THR A 163 -23.15 19.85 -24.61
N PRO A 164 -23.73 20.42 -25.66
CA PRO A 164 -25.11 20.16 -26.05
C PRO A 164 -25.34 18.64 -26.24
N LYS A 165 -26.53 18.16 -25.89
CA LYS A 165 -26.91 16.77 -26.12
C LYS A 165 -26.82 16.44 -27.61
N GLY A 166 -26.03 15.41 -27.97
CA GLY A 166 -25.81 14.99 -29.35
C GLY A 166 -24.54 15.55 -30.00
N TYR A 167 -23.81 16.44 -29.32
CA TYR A 167 -22.50 16.89 -29.79
C TYR A 167 -21.41 15.96 -29.19
N MET A 168 -20.95 15.05 -30.01
CA MET A 168 -19.78 14.21 -29.67
C MET A 168 -18.52 14.95 -30.15
N GLY A 169 -18.07 15.91 -29.38
CA GLY A 169 -16.80 16.58 -29.64
C GLY A 169 -15.66 15.60 -29.42
N THR A 170 -15.02 15.19 -30.51
CA THR A 170 -13.72 14.55 -30.48
C THR A 170 -12.68 15.65 -30.31
N ASN A 171 -12.20 15.87 -29.11
CA ASN A 171 -10.94 16.54 -28.79
C ASN A 171 -11.10 17.39 -27.54
N LEU A 172 -10.80 16.79 -26.40
CA LEU A 172 -10.22 17.49 -25.26
C LEU A 172 -8.71 17.19 -25.29
N GLU A 173 -7.99 17.86 -26.19
CA GLU A 173 -6.55 17.98 -26.06
C GLU A 173 -6.27 19.20 -25.16
N THR A 174 -5.58 18.95 -24.06
CA THR A 174 -4.95 19.96 -23.19
C THR A 174 -3.47 19.81 -23.23
#